data_5303c21d1b4d0392a133f08dc6c870a8
#
_entry.id   5303c21d1b4d0392a133f08dc6c870a8
#
_cell.length_a   1.000
_cell.length_b   1.000
_cell.length_c   1.000
_cell.angle_alpha   90.00
_cell.angle_beta   90.00
_cell.angle_gamma   90.00
#
_symmetry.space_group_name_H-M   'P 1'
#
loop_
_entity.id
_entity.type
_entity.pdbx_description
1 polymer ?
#
loop_
_entity_poly.entity_id
_entity_poly.type
_entity_poly.pdbx_seq_one_letter_code
_entity_poly.pdbx_strand_id
1 'polypeptide(L)'
;ELGEYSFIRASFGQGYRYPSVTEKFILKDIGGVGAFPNAELKAEQGYNAELGFKQGYKFGNLEGFVDVAGFYTRYKDMIEFRFGLFNNKTFDYIDGLSKLFNAFSSGDGLGIGAQFTNVGRAEIYGVDLSTSGVYEFNRDTRLAYTLGYVYTNPIDMDVDSRNAEEEANDDLMAMRSKSNDSKYL
;
A
#
# COMPACT_ATOMS: atom_id res chain seq x y z
N GLU A 1 23.79 0.94 31.23
CA GLU A 1 24.61 1.96 30.57
C GLU A 1 24.73 1.55 29.09
N LEU A 2 24.26 2.41 28.20
CA LEU A 2 24.59 2.30 26.78
C LEU A 2 26.07 2.67 26.65
N GLY A 3 26.86 1.86 25.93
CA GLY A 3 28.30 2.08 25.79
C GLY A 3 28.63 3.41 25.09
N GLU A 4 29.89 3.82 25.15
CA GLU A 4 30.36 4.97 24.37
C GLU A 4 29.99 4.78 22.88
N TYR A 5 29.45 5.85 22.26
CA TYR A 5 29.01 5.86 20.85
C TYR A 5 27.80 4.97 20.50
N SER A 6 26.93 4.72 21.48
CA SER A 6 25.64 4.03 21.29
C SER A 6 24.50 5.03 21.26
N PHE A 7 23.66 4.97 20.22
CA PHE A 7 22.53 5.87 20.02
C PHE A 7 21.27 5.07 19.72
N ILE A 8 20.19 5.42 20.41
CA ILE A 8 18.85 4.95 20.06
C ILE A 8 18.10 6.13 19.45
N ARG A 9 17.40 5.87 18.35
CA ARG A 9 16.47 6.82 17.76
C ARG A 9 15.10 6.18 17.66
N ALA A 10 14.07 6.97 17.89
CA ALA A 10 12.69 6.61 17.64
C ALA A 10 12.00 7.78 16.97
N SER A 11 11.19 7.47 15.97
CA SER A 11 10.33 8.46 15.33
C SER A 11 8.93 7.91 15.16
N PHE A 12 7.96 8.81 15.24
CA PHE A 12 6.56 8.54 14.92
C PHE A 12 6.01 9.75 14.17
N GLY A 13 5.33 9.47 13.06
CA GLY A 13 4.70 10.49 12.23
C GLY A 13 3.32 10.07 11.78
N GLN A 14 2.45 11.05 11.59
CA GLN A 14 1.16 10.90 10.94
C GLN A 14 1.07 11.90 9.81
N GLY A 15 0.62 11.45 8.65
CA GLY A 15 0.44 12.26 7.46
C GLY A 15 -0.94 12.10 6.87
N TYR A 16 -1.38 13.15 6.16
CA TYR A 16 -2.62 13.16 5.39
C TYR A 16 -2.30 13.66 3.99
N ARG A 17 -2.86 12.99 2.96
CA ARG A 17 -2.87 13.50 1.60
C ARG A 17 -4.30 13.76 1.17
N TYR A 18 -4.65 15.02 0.99
CA TYR A 18 -5.94 15.38 0.44
C TYR A 18 -5.97 15.14 -1.07
N PRO A 19 -7.08 14.59 -1.60
CA PRO A 19 -7.24 14.46 -3.03
C PRO A 19 -7.19 15.83 -3.71
N SER A 20 -6.51 15.91 -4.84
CA SER A 20 -6.52 17.12 -5.67
C SER A 20 -7.87 17.33 -6.32
N VAL A 21 -8.12 18.56 -6.81
CA VAL A 21 -9.33 18.89 -7.57
C VAL A 21 -9.46 17.98 -8.80
N THR A 22 -8.35 17.68 -9.45
CA THR A 22 -8.34 16.78 -10.61
C THR A 22 -8.75 15.37 -10.24
N GLU A 23 -8.24 14.81 -9.14
CA GLU A 23 -8.60 13.46 -8.69
C GLU A 23 -10.11 13.36 -8.36
N LYS A 24 -10.69 14.41 -7.79
CA LYS A 24 -12.13 14.42 -7.46
C LYS A 24 -13.06 14.66 -8.63
N PHE A 25 -12.68 15.54 -9.55
CA PHE A 25 -13.63 16.13 -10.49
C PHE A 25 -13.22 15.97 -11.96
N ILE A 26 -12.19 15.17 -12.25
CA ILE A 26 -11.84 14.91 -13.65
C ILE A 26 -13.00 14.20 -14.35
N LEU A 27 -13.46 14.80 -15.43
CA LEU A 27 -14.40 14.20 -16.37
C LEU A 27 -13.82 14.40 -17.77
N LYS A 28 -13.37 13.33 -18.38
CA LYS A 28 -12.75 13.38 -19.71
C LYS A 28 -13.00 12.07 -20.44
N ASP A 29 -13.29 12.18 -21.74
CA ASP A 29 -13.30 11.05 -22.67
C ASP A 29 -12.06 11.15 -23.58
N ILE A 30 -11.37 10.05 -23.76
CA ILE A 30 -10.20 9.94 -24.63
C ILE A 30 -10.40 8.71 -25.53
N GLY A 31 -11.04 8.92 -26.68
CA GLY A 31 -11.24 7.86 -27.66
C GLY A 31 -12.17 6.73 -27.20
N GLY A 32 -13.19 7.04 -26.38
CA GLY A 32 -14.13 6.07 -25.84
C GLY A 32 -13.74 5.47 -24.50
N VAL A 33 -12.61 5.88 -23.93
CA VAL A 33 -12.20 5.54 -22.56
C VAL A 33 -12.33 6.78 -21.68
N GLY A 34 -13.19 6.68 -20.65
CA GLY A 34 -13.51 7.80 -19.77
C GLY A 34 -12.56 7.91 -18.58
N ALA A 35 -12.38 9.15 -18.09
CA ALA A 35 -11.97 9.41 -16.72
C ALA A 35 -13.18 9.96 -16.00
N PHE A 36 -13.61 9.29 -14.93
CA PHE A 36 -14.86 9.60 -14.23
C PHE A 36 -14.59 10.28 -12.88
N PRO A 37 -15.36 11.30 -12.51
CA PRO A 37 -15.20 12.00 -11.24
C PRO A 37 -15.67 11.14 -10.07
N ASN A 38 -15.05 11.37 -8.89
CA ASN A 38 -15.48 10.80 -7.62
C ASN A 38 -15.45 11.90 -6.53
N ALA A 39 -16.58 12.55 -6.33
CA ALA A 39 -16.71 13.60 -5.33
C ALA A 39 -16.60 13.08 -3.88
N GLU A 40 -16.88 11.78 -3.65
CA GLU A 40 -16.82 11.11 -2.35
C GLU A 40 -15.39 10.74 -1.92
N LEU A 41 -14.39 11.04 -2.74
CA LEU A 41 -13.00 10.70 -2.48
C LEU A 41 -12.52 11.36 -1.17
N LYS A 42 -12.01 10.52 -0.26
CA LYS A 42 -11.52 10.90 1.07
C LYS A 42 -10.03 11.15 1.06
N ALA A 43 -9.54 11.84 2.08
CA ALA A 43 -8.11 12.00 2.28
C ALA A 43 -7.45 10.66 2.67
N GLU A 44 -6.30 10.37 2.08
CA GLU A 44 -5.43 9.31 2.56
C GLU A 44 -4.87 9.65 3.94
N GLN A 45 -4.66 8.64 4.74
CA GLN A 45 -4.02 8.77 6.04
C GLN A 45 -2.84 7.79 6.13
N GLY A 46 -1.72 8.27 6.66
CA GLY A 46 -0.55 7.44 6.86
C GLY A 46 0.01 7.59 8.28
N TYR A 47 0.48 6.49 8.83
CA TYR A 47 1.28 6.44 10.05
C TYR A 47 2.62 5.84 9.71
N ASN A 48 3.68 6.41 10.27
CA ASN A 48 5.01 5.87 10.20
C ASN A 48 5.59 5.79 11.61
N ALA A 49 6.19 4.67 11.95
CA ALA A 49 6.96 4.48 13.16
C ALA A 49 8.30 3.85 12.83
N GLU A 50 9.36 4.35 13.42
CA GLU A 50 10.72 3.84 13.27
C GLU A 50 11.40 3.75 14.63
N LEU A 51 12.13 2.65 14.84
CA LEU A 51 13.05 2.48 15.97
C LEU A 51 14.39 2.03 15.42
N GLY A 52 15.43 2.79 15.73
CA GLY A 52 16.78 2.53 15.27
C GLY A 52 17.79 2.51 16.41
N PHE A 53 18.83 1.71 16.21
CA PHE A 53 19.99 1.64 17.07
C PHE A 53 21.25 1.79 16.24
N LYS A 54 22.10 2.72 16.64
CA LYS A 54 23.39 2.99 16.02
C LYS A 54 24.51 2.81 17.01
N GLN A 55 25.49 1.98 16.63
CA GLN A 55 26.65 1.68 17.45
C GLN A 55 27.95 2.02 16.72
N GLY A 56 28.75 2.87 17.33
CA GLY A 56 30.12 3.09 16.90
C GLY A 56 31.03 1.92 17.29
N TYR A 57 32.01 1.63 16.47
CA TYR A 57 33.04 0.63 16.75
C TYR A 57 34.42 1.13 16.36
N LYS A 58 35.42 0.64 17.09
CA LYS A 58 36.84 0.88 16.82
C LYS A 58 37.63 -0.38 17.13
N PHE A 59 38.24 -0.95 16.09
CA PHE A 59 39.09 -2.14 16.17
C PHE A 59 40.43 -1.83 15.51
N GLY A 60 41.42 -1.42 16.31
CA GLY A 60 42.73 -1.04 15.76
C GLY A 60 42.62 0.14 14.79
N ASN A 61 42.92 -0.11 13.52
CA ASN A 61 42.88 0.88 12.44
C ASN A 61 41.53 0.98 11.75
N LEU A 62 40.53 0.20 12.17
CA LEU A 62 39.19 0.21 11.64
C LEU A 62 38.28 0.95 12.63
N GLU A 63 37.61 1.99 12.15
CA GLU A 63 36.57 2.68 12.93
C GLU A 63 35.34 2.97 12.07
N GLY A 64 34.15 2.97 12.69
CA GLY A 64 32.90 3.19 11.96
C GLY A 64 31.67 3.04 12.81
N PHE A 65 30.53 2.83 12.12
CA PHE A 65 29.24 2.63 12.73
C PHE A 65 28.54 1.44 12.10
N VAL A 66 27.76 0.75 12.92
CA VAL A 66 26.64 -0.10 12.48
C VAL A 66 25.34 0.60 12.88
N ASP A 67 24.40 0.66 11.97
CA ASP A 67 23.07 1.23 12.18
C ASP A 67 22.01 0.19 11.78
N VAL A 68 21.08 -0.11 12.67
CA VAL A 68 19.96 -1.02 12.45
C VAL A 68 18.68 -0.28 12.80
N ALA A 69 17.72 -0.25 11.88
CA ALA A 69 16.43 0.36 12.14
C ALA A 69 15.30 -0.58 11.67
N GLY A 70 14.28 -0.73 12.50
CA GLY A 70 13.01 -1.30 12.10
C GLY A 70 12.01 -0.21 11.84
N PHE A 71 11.25 -0.33 10.74
CA PHE A 71 10.20 0.62 10.40
C PHE A 71 8.88 -0.07 10.11
N TYR A 72 7.79 0.65 10.40
CA TYR A 72 6.43 0.25 10.12
C TYR A 72 5.65 1.45 9.59
N THR A 73 5.03 1.27 8.44
CA THR A 73 4.17 2.28 7.80
C THR A 73 2.81 1.65 7.52
N ARG A 74 1.75 2.36 7.84
CA ARG A 74 0.38 1.95 7.56
C ARG A 74 -0.36 3.07 6.86
N TYR A 75 -1.02 2.71 5.75
CA TYR A 75 -1.90 3.60 4.99
C TYR A 75 -3.35 3.17 5.14
N LYS A 76 -4.24 4.16 5.17
CA LYS A 76 -5.69 4.00 5.10
C LYS A 76 -6.26 4.89 4.02
N ASP A 77 -7.32 4.42 3.38
CA ASP A 77 -8.03 5.17 2.36
C ASP A 77 -7.10 5.62 1.21
N MET A 78 -6.14 4.79 0.82
CA MET A 78 -5.24 5.08 -0.30
C MET A 78 -6.02 5.42 -1.56
N ILE A 79 -5.58 6.44 -2.28
CA ILE A 79 -6.23 6.87 -3.52
C ILE A 79 -5.52 6.19 -4.69
N GLU A 80 -6.27 5.36 -5.40
CA GLU A 80 -5.78 4.63 -6.58
C GLU A 80 -6.75 4.74 -7.74
N PHE A 81 -6.30 4.38 -8.93
CA PHE A 81 -7.15 4.22 -10.10
C PHE A 81 -7.85 2.86 -10.08
N ARG A 82 -9.17 2.90 -10.16
CA ARG A 82 -9.98 1.73 -10.46
C ARG A 82 -10.43 1.81 -11.91
N PHE A 83 -10.06 0.83 -12.71
CA PHE A 83 -10.50 0.70 -14.09
C PHE A 83 -11.69 -0.25 -14.18
N GLY A 84 -12.69 0.09 -15.02
CA GLY A 84 -13.86 -0.78 -15.21
C GLY A 84 -15.03 -0.10 -15.92
N LEU A 85 -16.24 -0.59 -15.61
CA LEU A 85 -17.50 -0.06 -16.12
C LEU A 85 -18.10 0.93 -15.14
N PHE A 86 -18.64 2.03 -15.67
CA PHE A 86 -19.24 3.09 -14.89
C PHE A 86 -20.58 3.48 -15.49
N ASN A 87 -21.52 3.93 -14.66
CA ASN A 87 -22.71 4.62 -15.10
C ASN A 87 -22.33 5.99 -15.66
N ASN A 88 -22.74 6.34 -16.88
CA ASN A 88 -22.35 7.59 -17.52
C ASN A 88 -22.98 8.84 -16.92
N LYS A 89 -24.00 8.69 -16.08
CA LYS A 89 -24.73 9.82 -15.50
C LYS A 89 -24.41 10.00 -14.00
N THR A 90 -24.39 8.89 -13.24
CA THR A 90 -24.10 8.95 -11.80
C THR A 90 -22.61 8.78 -11.52
N PHE A 91 -21.83 8.28 -12.49
CA PHE A 91 -20.41 7.95 -12.41
C PHE A 91 -20.09 6.85 -11.40
N ASP A 92 -21.10 6.08 -10.97
CA ASP A 92 -20.91 4.96 -10.06
C ASP A 92 -20.22 3.79 -10.75
N TYR A 93 -19.30 3.17 -10.03
CA TYR A 93 -18.66 1.94 -10.48
C TYR A 93 -19.66 0.77 -10.48
N ILE A 94 -19.68 0.01 -11.57
CA ILE A 94 -20.57 -1.12 -11.78
C ILE A 94 -19.83 -2.40 -11.43
N ASP A 95 -20.11 -2.94 -10.23
CA ASP A 95 -19.47 -4.12 -9.66
C ASP A 95 -20.38 -5.37 -9.65
N GLY A 96 -21.51 -5.32 -10.35
CA GLY A 96 -22.41 -6.46 -10.37
C GLY A 96 -23.62 -6.29 -11.30
N LEU A 97 -24.31 -7.44 -11.53
CA LEU A 97 -25.46 -7.50 -12.45
C LEU A 97 -26.60 -6.55 -12.05
N SER A 98 -26.83 -6.31 -10.76
CA SER A 98 -27.90 -5.43 -10.30
C SER A 98 -27.65 -3.98 -10.68
N LYS A 99 -26.42 -3.47 -10.50
CA LYS A 99 -26.04 -2.11 -10.92
C LYS A 99 -26.03 -1.99 -12.44
N LEU A 100 -25.57 -3.03 -13.13
CA LEU A 100 -25.62 -3.11 -14.58
C LEU A 100 -27.06 -2.98 -15.10
N PHE A 101 -27.98 -3.76 -14.54
CA PHE A 101 -29.38 -3.74 -14.93
C PHE A 101 -30.04 -2.41 -14.63
N ASN A 102 -29.70 -1.79 -13.50
CA ASN A 102 -30.21 -0.47 -13.16
C ASN A 102 -29.72 0.60 -14.15
N ALA A 103 -28.46 0.58 -14.56
CA ALA A 103 -27.92 1.52 -15.52
C ALA A 103 -28.59 1.39 -16.91
N PHE A 104 -28.92 0.17 -17.33
CA PHE A 104 -29.70 -0.07 -18.55
C PHE A 104 -31.16 0.38 -18.42
N SER A 105 -31.81 0.08 -17.28
CA SER A 105 -33.23 0.39 -17.07
C SER A 105 -33.48 1.88 -16.92
N SER A 106 -32.53 2.62 -16.33
CA SER A 106 -32.61 4.08 -16.19
C SER A 106 -32.29 4.83 -17.48
N GLY A 107 -31.69 4.17 -18.48
CA GLY A 107 -31.24 4.80 -19.71
C GLY A 107 -30.01 5.69 -19.53
N ASP A 108 -29.25 5.54 -18.44
CA ASP A 108 -28.09 6.39 -18.11
C ASP A 108 -26.88 6.09 -19.01
N GLY A 109 -26.83 4.90 -19.62
CA GLY A 109 -25.71 4.45 -20.44
C GLY A 109 -24.53 3.94 -19.62
N LEU A 110 -23.60 3.29 -20.31
CA LEU A 110 -22.40 2.70 -19.74
C LEU A 110 -21.16 3.33 -20.35
N GLY A 111 -20.16 3.58 -19.52
CA GLY A 111 -18.84 3.99 -19.93
C GLY A 111 -17.74 3.05 -19.43
N ILE A 112 -16.74 2.83 -20.27
CA ILE A 112 -15.51 2.16 -19.87
C ILE A 112 -14.50 3.24 -19.49
N GLY A 113 -13.80 3.07 -18.38
CA GLY A 113 -12.78 4.04 -18.01
C GLY A 113 -12.18 3.82 -16.64
N ALA A 114 -11.60 4.87 -16.12
CA ALA A 114 -10.94 4.87 -14.82
C ALA A 114 -11.53 5.96 -13.91
N GLN A 115 -11.53 5.68 -12.63
CA GLN A 115 -11.95 6.60 -11.58
C GLN A 115 -10.97 6.51 -10.42
N PHE A 116 -10.64 7.64 -9.80
CA PHE A 116 -9.94 7.62 -8.52
C PHE A 116 -10.88 7.14 -7.42
N THR A 117 -10.42 6.19 -6.63
CA THR A 117 -11.19 5.62 -5.52
C THR A 117 -10.28 5.42 -4.31
N ASN A 118 -10.84 5.49 -3.12
CA ASN A 118 -10.13 5.03 -1.96
C ASN A 118 -10.16 3.51 -1.97
N VAL A 119 -8.98 2.92 -2.13
CA VAL A 119 -8.76 1.51 -1.87
C VAL A 119 -8.28 1.38 -0.43
N GLY A 120 -8.53 0.31 0.14
CA GLY A 120 -8.39 0.01 1.54
C GLY A 120 -7.09 0.34 2.25
N ARG A 121 -6.47 -0.66 2.85
CA ARG A 121 -5.36 -0.51 3.77
C ARG A 121 -4.14 -1.21 3.25
N ALA A 122 -3.00 -0.51 3.26
CA ALA A 122 -1.71 -1.11 2.99
C ALA A 122 -0.79 -0.94 4.20
N GLU A 123 0.00 -1.96 4.47
CA GLU A 123 1.02 -1.95 5.51
C GLU A 123 2.37 -2.25 4.88
N ILE A 124 3.39 -1.56 5.35
CA ILE A 124 4.76 -1.77 4.91
C ILE A 124 5.61 -1.83 6.17
N TYR A 125 6.32 -2.92 6.36
CA TYR A 125 7.31 -3.01 7.42
C TYR A 125 8.63 -3.56 6.91
N GLY A 126 9.68 -3.25 7.62
CA GLY A 126 10.98 -3.68 7.19
C GLY A 126 12.09 -3.37 8.18
N VAL A 127 13.28 -3.72 7.76
CA VAL A 127 14.51 -3.47 8.49
C VAL A 127 15.53 -2.84 7.56
N ASP A 128 16.15 -1.78 8.01
CA ASP A 128 17.31 -1.14 7.40
C ASP A 128 18.55 -1.51 8.23
N LEU A 129 19.57 -2.01 7.55
CA LEU A 129 20.86 -2.32 8.11
C LEU A 129 21.93 -1.59 7.29
N SER A 130 22.70 -0.74 7.94
CA SER A 130 23.81 -0.08 7.29
C SER A 130 25.07 -0.07 8.14
N THR A 131 26.21 -0.03 7.47
CA THR A 131 27.50 0.18 8.12
C THR A 131 28.35 1.11 7.28
N SER A 132 29.06 1.99 7.95
CA SER A 132 30.04 2.85 7.32
C SER A 132 31.26 3.02 8.21
N GLY A 133 32.40 3.18 7.60
CA GLY A 133 33.63 3.32 8.36
C GLY A 133 34.82 3.67 7.50
N VAL A 134 35.95 3.75 8.17
CA VAL A 134 37.26 4.02 7.58
C VAL A 134 38.26 3.00 8.12
N TYR A 135 39.03 2.43 7.22
CA TYR A 135 40.20 1.64 7.55
C TYR A 135 41.47 2.39 7.18
N GLU A 136 42.35 2.61 8.14
CA GLU A 136 43.63 3.28 7.94
C GLU A 136 44.73 2.23 7.71
N PHE A 137 45.22 2.12 6.47
CA PHE A 137 46.34 1.23 6.14
C PHE A 137 47.68 1.76 6.67
N ASN A 138 47.88 3.07 6.49
CA ASN A 138 49.03 3.82 6.96
C ASN A 138 48.63 5.32 7.05
N ARG A 139 49.63 6.19 7.37
CA ARG A 139 49.39 7.64 7.54
C ARG A 139 48.86 8.37 6.29
N ASP A 140 49.13 7.81 5.12
CA ASP A 140 48.85 8.46 3.83
C ASP A 140 47.71 7.75 3.07
N THR A 141 47.28 6.55 3.53
CA THR A 141 46.26 5.74 2.80
C THR A 141 45.15 5.32 3.71
N ARG A 142 43.93 5.69 3.33
CA ARG A 142 42.68 5.35 4.01
C ARG A 142 41.67 4.78 3.03
N LEU A 143 40.91 3.81 3.45
CA LEU A 143 39.77 3.29 2.72
C LEU A 143 38.49 3.63 3.48
N ALA A 144 37.64 4.45 2.88
CA ALA A 144 36.28 4.68 3.38
C ALA A 144 35.31 3.70 2.70
N TYR A 145 34.40 3.14 3.47
CA TYR A 145 33.35 2.24 2.95
C TYR A 145 31.98 2.58 3.52
N THR A 146 30.96 2.27 2.75
CA THR A 146 29.57 2.30 3.17
C THR A 146 28.84 1.12 2.52
N LEU A 147 28.14 0.32 3.32
CA LEU A 147 27.33 -0.80 2.89
C LEU A 147 25.95 -0.65 3.51
N GLY A 148 24.91 -0.97 2.76
CA GLY A 148 23.54 -0.93 3.23
C GLY A 148 22.72 -2.08 2.67
N TYR A 149 21.78 -2.57 3.48
CA TYR A 149 20.79 -3.55 3.11
C TYR A 149 19.45 -3.16 3.69
N VAL A 150 18.40 -3.16 2.84
CA VAL A 150 17.03 -2.87 3.26
C VAL A 150 16.17 -4.07 2.91
N TYR A 151 15.47 -4.58 3.90
CA TYR A 151 14.39 -5.55 3.71
C TYR A 151 13.05 -4.84 3.88
N THR A 152 12.17 -4.97 2.90
CA THR A 152 10.85 -4.35 2.91
C THR A 152 9.80 -5.40 2.55
N ASN A 153 8.73 -5.47 3.35
CA ASN A 153 7.60 -6.35 3.12
C ASN A 153 6.31 -5.52 3.02
N PRO A 154 5.81 -5.24 1.81
CA PRO A 154 4.51 -4.62 1.60
C PRO A 154 3.39 -5.65 1.72
N ILE A 155 2.30 -5.29 2.41
CA ILE A 155 1.08 -6.09 2.56
C ILE A 155 -0.11 -5.24 2.12
N ASP A 156 -0.86 -5.73 1.14
CA ASP A 156 -2.18 -5.21 0.78
C ASP A 156 -3.23 -5.96 1.62
N MET A 157 -3.81 -5.29 2.60
CA MET A 157 -4.77 -5.89 3.52
C MET A 157 -6.18 -6.10 2.90
N ASP A 158 -6.45 -5.52 1.74
CA ASP A 158 -7.73 -5.68 1.06
C ASP A 158 -7.75 -6.86 0.12
N VAL A 159 -6.61 -7.25 -0.42
CA VAL A 159 -6.50 -8.47 -1.24
C VAL A 159 -6.75 -9.71 -0.38
N ASP A 160 -6.19 -9.74 0.83
CA ASP A 160 -6.40 -10.86 1.74
C ASP A 160 -7.86 -10.98 2.19
N SER A 161 -8.55 -9.87 2.44
CA SER A 161 -9.98 -9.90 2.79
C SER A 161 -10.87 -10.32 1.63
N ARG A 162 -10.55 -9.91 0.41
CA ARG A 162 -11.28 -10.34 -0.81
C ARG A 162 -11.08 -11.82 -1.09
N ASN A 163 -9.87 -12.33 -0.98
CA ASN A 163 -9.58 -13.75 -1.16
C ASN A 163 -10.30 -14.60 -0.11
N ALA A 164 -10.36 -14.16 1.15
CA ALA A 164 -11.12 -14.84 2.21
C ALA A 164 -12.63 -14.81 1.97
N GLU A 165 -13.18 -13.75 1.39
CA GLU A 165 -14.59 -13.67 1.01
C GLU A 165 -14.91 -14.55 -0.22
N GLU A 166 -14.01 -14.64 -1.20
CA GLU A 166 -14.15 -15.53 -2.34
C GLU A 166 -14.08 -17.00 -1.93
N GLU A 167 -13.11 -17.39 -1.09
CA GLU A 167 -13.04 -18.75 -0.52
C GLU A 167 -14.30 -19.11 0.27
N ALA A 168 -14.79 -18.19 1.11
CA ALA A 168 -16.02 -18.42 1.88
C ALA A 168 -17.27 -18.55 0.99
N ASN A 169 -17.34 -17.80 -0.11
CA ASN A 169 -18.41 -17.93 -1.10
C ASN A 169 -18.33 -19.23 -1.90
N ASP A 170 -17.15 -19.66 -2.27
CA ASP A 170 -16.93 -20.94 -2.97
C ASP A 170 -17.31 -22.14 -2.08
N ASP A 171 -16.96 -22.11 -0.79
CA ASP A 171 -17.37 -23.12 0.19
C ASP A 171 -18.89 -23.15 0.38
N LEU A 172 -19.55 -21.98 0.45
CA LEU A 172 -21.01 -21.89 0.53
C LEU A 172 -21.69 -22.43 -0.73
N MET A 173 -21.16 -22.17 -1.90
CA MET A 173 -21.67 -22.71 -3.17
C MET A 173 -21.46 -24.20 -3.26
N ALA A 174 -20.33 -24.74 -2.81
CA ALA A 174 -20.07 -26.17 -2.75
C ALA A 174 -21.00 -26.90 -1.78
N MET A 175 -21.28 -26.31 -0.61
CA MET A 175 -22.26 -26.85 0.36
C MET A 175 -23.69 -26.85 -0.20
N ARG A 176 -24.08 -25.81 -0.92
CA ARG A 176 -25.40 -25.67 -1.54
C ARG A 176 -25.59 -26.66 -2.69
N SER A 177 -24.55 -26.94 -3.47
CA SER A 177 -24.55 -27.98 -4.51
C SER A 177 -24.76 -29.37 -3.92
N LYS A 178 -24.02 -29.73 -2.84
CA LYS A 178 -24.19 -31.01 -2.13
C LYS A 178 -25.56 -31.16 -1.48
N SER A 179 -26.14 -30.08 -0.97
CA SER A 179 -27.49 -30.09 -0.38
C SER A 179 -28.59 -30.29 -1.44
N ASN A 180 -28.38 -29.83 -2.67
CA ASN A 180 -29.32 -30.05 -3.76
C ASN A 180 -29.28 -31.51 -4.30
N ASP A 181 -28.08 -32.09 -4.38
CA ASP A 181 -27.93 -33.50 -4.81
C ASP A 181 -28.58 -34.51 -3.83
N SER A 182 -28.61 -34.16 -2.54
CA SER A 182 -29.24 -35.06 -1.53
C SER A 182 -30.78 -35.02 -1.49
N LYS A 183 -31.42 -34.16 -2.28
CA LYS A 183 -32.90 -34.08 -2.39
C LYS A 183 -33.49 -34.94 -3.48
N TYR A 184 -32.68 -35.65 -4.26
CA TYR A 184 -33.10 -36.49 -5.36
C TYR A 184 -32.76 -37.99 -5.17
N LEU A 185 -32.43 -38.40 -3.95
CA LEU A 185 -32.32 -39.77 -3.49
C LEU A 185 -33.40 -40.01 -2.42
#